data_f7e6a63f31a9632912dd0010709c1664
#
_entry.id   f7e6a63f31a9632912dd0010709c1664
#
_cell.length_a   1.000
_cell.length_b   1.000
_cell.length_c   1.000
_cell.angle_alpha   90.00
_cell.angle_beta   90.00
_cell.angle_gamma   90.00
#
_symmetry.space_group_name_H-M   'P 1'
#
loop_
_entity.id
_entity.type
_entity.pdbx_description
1 polymer ?
#
loop_
_entity_poly.entity_id
_entity_poly.type
_entity_poly.pdbx_seq_one_letter_code
_entity_poly.pdbx_strand_id
1 'polypeptide(L)'
;LAIIYRLPPDLALKRKAGLPVEVTIASVEPYLSTEEARAGEIREGLAKQIIWADPANPSRTALSVIYIHGFSASPAEMRPLPDRVAEGLGANLFFTRLKGHGLADPDALGGATLGDWTADLEEALAIGRLLGDRIVVIATSTGASLVTWALARPVVSENVAATVLLSPNYGVQASGSFLLTGPFAARIAHLVIGPRRGFEPVNALNAHNWTTDYPVEALIPMAQAVRLAA
;
A
#
# COMPACT_ATOMS: atom_id res chain seq x y z
N LEU A 1 30.18 -20.51 5.01
CA LEU A 1 28.86 -21.15 4.94
C LEU A 1 27.87 -20.08 4.46
N ALA A 2 27.54 -20.03 3.14
CA ALA A 2 26.56 -19.14 2.60
C ALA A 2 25.18 -19.72 2.96
N ILE A 3 24.53 -19.15 3.99
CA ILE A 3 23.12 -19.43 4.27
C ILE A 3 22.32 -18.67 3.20
N ILE A 4 21.95 -19.37 2.13
CA ILE A 4 21.00 -18.85 1.15
C ILE A 4 19.63 -18.86 1.84
N TYR A 5 19.24 -17.74 2.46
CA TYR A 5 17.88 -17.53 2.90
C TYR A 5 17.00 -17.41 1.64
N ARG A 6 16.44 -18.52 1.21
CA ARG A 6 15.25 -18.46 0.35
C ARG A 6 14.14 -17.84 1.19
N LEU A 7 13.47 -16.83 0.65
CA LEU A 7 12.18 -16.40 1.18
C LEU A 7 11.32 -17.66 1.37
N PRO A 8 10.66 -17.84 2.53
CA PRO A 8 9.81 -19.00 2.72
C PRO A 8 8.84 -19.11 1.54
N PRO A 9 8.58 -20.33 1.02
CA PRO A 9 7.62 -20.53 -0.07
C PRO A 9 6.18 -20.07 0.29
N ASP A 10 5.89 -19.82 1.56
CA ASP A 10 4.61 -19.29 2.07
C ASP A 10 4.42 -17.80 1.85
N LEU A 11 5.42 -17.08 1.33
CA LEU A 11 5.22 -15.92 0.48
C LEU A 11 4.63 -16.31 -0.89
N ALA A 12 4.14 -17.56 -1.03
CA ALA A 12 3.10 -17.85 -1.99
C ALA A 12 1.94 -16.93 -1.66
N LEU A 13 2.01 -15.76 -2.26
CA LEU A 13 1.05 -14.70 -2.26
C LEU A 13 -0.32 -15.38 -2.24
N LYS A 14 -1.04 -15.26 -1.14
CA LYS A 14 -2.45 -15.60 -1.14
C LYS A 14 -3.02 -14.68 -2.20
N ARG A 15 -3.08 -15.18 -3.45
CA ARG A 15 -3.70 -14.47 -4.54
C ARG A 15 -5.14 -14.23 -4.10
N LYS A 16 -5.39 -13.09 -3.52
CA LYS A 16 -6.68 -12.49 -3.66
C LYS A 16 -6.74 -12.25 -5.17
N ALA A 17 -7.45 -13.10 -5.89
CA ALA A 17 -7.74 -12.83 -7.29
C ALA A 17 -8.17 -11.37 -7.34
N GLY A 18 -7.62 -10.58 -8.28
CA GLY A 18 -7.93 -9.15 -8.38
C GLY A 18 -9.41 -8.82 -8.16
N LEU A 19 -9.89 -7.69 -8.61
CA LEU A 19 -11.33 -7.35 -8.47
C LEU A 19 -12.20 -8.53 -8.91
N PRO A 20 -13.26 -8.89 -8.15
CA PRO A 20 -14.28 -9.80 -8.63
C PRO A 20 -14.74 -9.40 -10.04
N VAL A 21 -14.94 -10.40 -10.92
CA VAL A 21 -15.26 -10.15 -12.33
C VAL A 21 -16.51 -9.30 -12.52
N GLU A 22 -17.44 -9.34 -11.55
CA GLU A 22 -18.68 -8.58 -11.52
C GLU A 22 -18.52 -7.10 -11.15
N VAL A 23 -17.34 -6.66 -10.67
CA VAL A 23 -17.13 -5.26 -10.31
C VAL A 23 -16.95 -4.42 -11.58
N THR A 24 -17.80 -3.43 -11.72
CA THR A 24 -17.87 -2.49 -12.85
C THR A 24 -17.69 -1.04 -12.35
N ILE A 25 -17.60 -0.08 -13.26
CA ILE A 25 -17.61 1.36 -12.91
C ILE A 25 -18.78 1.71 -11.98
N ALA A 26 -19.97 1.19 -12.25
CA ALA A 26 -21.17 1.50 -11.46
C ALA A 26 -21.17 0.85 -10.06
N SER A 27 -20.40 -0.21 -9.85
CA SER A 27 -20.40 -0.96 -8.59
C SER A 27 -19.09 -0.88 -7.81
N VAL A 28 -18.06 -0.21 -8.32
CA VAL A 28 -16.75 -0.17 -7.68
C VAL A 28 -16.78 0.58 -6.34
N GLU A 29 -17.50 1.69 -6.22
CA GLU A 29 -17.63 2.41 -4.94
C GLU A 29 -18.40 1.61 -3.89
N PRO A 30 -19.57 1.00 -4.18
CA PRO A 30 -20.22 0.04 -3.28
C PRO A 30 -19.31 -1.13 -2.87
N TYR A 31 -18.53 -1.67 -3.81
CA TYR A 31 -17.53 -2.72 -3.52
C TYR A 31 -16.50 -2.22 -2.49
N LEU A 32 -15.87 -1.07 -2.75
CA LEU A 32 -14.89 -0.46 -1.84
C LEU A 32 -15.50 -0.20 -0.46
N SER A 33 -16.70 0.37 -0.40
CA SER A 33 -17.40 0.64 0.87
C SER A 33 -17.61 -0.65 1.67
N THR A 34 -17.96 -1.75 1.01
CA THR A 34 -18.17 -3.05 1.64
C THR A 34 -16.85 -3.63 2.18
N GLU A 35 -15.76 -3.54 1.43
CA GLU A 35 -14.44 -4.02 1.87
C GLU A 35 -13.88 -3.16 3.00
N GLU A 36 -14.04 -1.84 2.94
CA GLU A 36 -13.57 -0.92 3.98
C GLU A 36 -14.36 -1.09 5.30
N ALA A 37 -15.66 -1.38 5.24
CA ALA A 37 -16.47 -1.66 6.43
C ALA A 37 -15.98 -2.89 7.23
N ARG A 38 -15.24 -3.80 6.58
CA ARG A 38 -14.65 -4.99 7.22
C ARG A 38 -13.30 -4.71 7.87
N ALA A 39 -12.70 -3.56 7.61
CA ALA A 39 -11.34 -3.26 8.07
C ALA A 39 -11.28 -2.83 9.53
N GLY A 40 -12.38 -2.43 10.12
CA GLY A 40 -12.49 -1.78 11.43
C GLY A 40 -12.78 -0.29 11.28
N GLU A 41 -12.63 0.46 12.37
CA GLU A 41 -12.84 1.91 12.38
C GLU A 41 -11.71 2.63 11.63
N ILE A 42 -12.05 3.22 10.47
CA ILE A 42 -11.11 3.98 9.65
C ILE A 42 -11.16 5.44 10.10
N ARG A 43 -10.00 6.07 10.28
CA ARG A 43 -9.93 7.51 10.58
C ARG A 43 -10.52 8.32 9.41
N GLU A 44 -11.17 9.42 9.73
CA GLU A 44 -11.86 10.28 8.75
C GLU A 44 -10.94 10.66 7.57
N GLY A 45 -11.44 10.48 6.34
CA GLY A 45 -10.70 10.82 5.11
C GLY A 45 -9.58 9.85 4.74
N LEU A 46 -9.36 8.75 5.47
CA LEU A 46 -8.27 7.80 5.21
C LEU A 46 -8.71 6.48 4.56
N ALA A 47 -9.98 6.36 4.20
CA ALA A 47 -10.49 5.20 3.45
C ALA A 47 -9.96 5.16 2.01
N LYS A 48 -10.05 4.00 1.37
CA LYS A 48 -9.90 3.88 -0.08
C LYS A 48 -10.90 4.79 -0.78
N GLN A 49 -10.45 5.55 -1.77
CA GLN A 49 -11.28 6.59 -2.41
C GLN A 49 -11.01 6.68 -3.91
N ILE A 50 -12.07 6.83 -4.69
CA ILE A 50 -11.99 7.23 -6.10
C ILE A 50 -12.31 8.71 -6.21
N ILE A 51 -11.48 9.46 -6.94
CA ILE A 51 -11.76 10.82 -7.39
C ILE A 51 -11.99 10.73 -8.89
N TRP A 52 -13.24 10.94 -9.30
CA TRP A 52 -13.62 10.89 -10.70
C TRP A 52 -13.18 12.16 -11.43
N ALA A 53 -12.67 12.03 -12.65
CA ALA A 53 -12.36 13.17 -13.51
C ALA A 53 -13.63 13.97 -13.87
N ASP A 54 -14.76 13.27 -14.03
CA ASP A 54 -16.10 13.84 -14.13
C ASP A 54 -17.02 13.17 -13.09
N PRO A 55 -17.21 13.78 -11.91
CA PRO A 55 -18.07 13.20 -10.87
C PRO A 55 -19.55 13.12 -11.25
N ALA A 56 -20.00 13.93 -12.21
CA ALA A 56 -21.39 13.90 -12.68
C ALA A 56 -21.65 12.69 -13.61
N ASN A 57 -20.62 12.23 -14.33
CA ASN A 57 -20.71 11.10 -15.26
C ASN A 57 -19.51 10.15 -15.12
N PRO A 58 -19.44 9.36 -14.02
CA PRO A 58 -18.34 8.43 -13.78
C PRO A 58 -18.13 7.48 -14.96
N SER A 59 -16.96 7.54 -15.57
CA SER A 59 -16.63 6.73 -16.76
C SER A 59 -15.11 6.47 -16.82
N ARG A 60 -14.70 5.54 -17.67
CA ARG A 60 -13.27 5.29 -17.93
C ARG A 60 -12.64 6.51 -18.60
N THR A 61 -11.38 6.75 -18.25
CA THR A 61 -10.53 7.76 -18.87
C THR A 61 -9.38 7.11 -19.64
N ALA A 62 -8.70 7.84 -20.53
CA ALA A 62 -7.53 7.33 -21.26
C ALA A 62 -6.40 6.92 -20.29
N LEU A 63 -6.25 7.65 -19.17
CA LEU A 63 -5.32 7.31 -18.08
C LEU A 63 -6.08 7.26 -16.77
N SER A 64 -5.73 6.33 -15.89
CA SER A 64 -6.05 6.41 -14.47
C SER A 64 -4.78 6.66 -13.68
N VAL A 65 -4.89 7.33 -12.55
CA VAL A 65 -3.82 7.50 -11.57
C VAL A 65 -4.14 6.63 -10.36
N ILE A 66 -3.17 5.88 -9.85
CA ILE A 66 -3.29 5.21 -8.55
C ILE A 66 -2.18 5.68 -7.63
N TYR A 67 -2.53 5.86 -6.35
CA TYR A 67 -1.58 6.25 -5.32
C TYR A 67 -1.41 5.16 -4.27
N ILE A 68 -0.15 4.76 -4.03
CA ILE A 68 0.24 3.75 -3.03
C ILE A 68 1.10 4.43 -1.98
N HIS A 69 0.59 4.55 -0.76
CA HIS A 69 1.26 5.24 0.35
C HIS A 69 2.41 4.42 0.99
N GLY A 70 3.21 5.09 1.83
CA GLY A 70 4.32 4.49 2.56
C GLY A 70 3.91 3.75 3.83
N PHE A 71 4.91 3.16 4.51
CA PHE A 71 4.75 2.49 5.80
C PHE A 71 4.26 3.46 6.88
N SER A 72 3.35 3.01 7.72
CA SER A 72 2.66 3.74 8.77
C SER A 72 1.85 4.96 8.33
N ALA A 73 1.91 5.32 7.05
CA ALA A 73 1.19 6.45 6.44
C ALA A 73 -0.27 6.10 6.08
N SER A 74 -0.88 6.88 5.21
CA SER A 74 -2.25 6.69 4.75
C SER A 74 -2.42 7.23 3.32
N PRO A 75 -3.59 7.05 2.69
CA PRO A 75 -3.92 7.67 1.40
C PRO A 75 -3.67 9.17 1.36
N ALA A 76 -3.76 9.86 2.49
CA ALA A 76 -3.59 11.32 2.59
C ALA A 76 -2.12 11.79 2.62
N GLU A 77 -1.12 10.86 2.67
CA GLU A 77 0.30 11.17 2.86
C GLU A 77 0.83 12.26 1.94
N MET A 78 0.52 12.18 0.64
CA MET A 78 1.09 13.05 -0.38
C MET A 78 0.09 14.00 -1.03
N ARG A 79 -1.12 14.10 -0.50
CA ARG A 79 -2.09 15.06 -1.03
C ARG A 79 -1.61 16.51 -0.83
N PRO A 80 -1.78 17.39 -1.84
CA PRO A 80 -2.60 17.22 -3.05
C PRO A 80 -1.81 16.79 -4.30
N LEU A 81 -0.62 16.18 -4.19
CA LEU A 81 0.20 15.85 -5.37
C LEU A 81 -0.50 14.88 -6.33
N PRO A 82 -1.00 13.70 -5.91
CA PRO A 82 -1.71 12.79 -6.82
C PRO A 82 -2.97 13.42 -7.42
N ASP A 83 -3.67 14.24 -6.64
CA ASP A 83 -4.88 14.96 -7.08
C ASP A 83 -4.57 15.88 -8.27
N ARG A 84 -3.50 16.69 -8.17
CA ARG A 84 -3.08 17.61 -9.23
C ARG A 84 -2.56 16.89 -10.47
N VAL A 85 -1.89 15.76 -10.29
CA VAL A 85 -1.43 14.93 -11.41
C VAL A 85 -2.64 14.37 -12.18
N ALA A 86 -3.62 13.83 -11.46
CA ALA A 86 -4.83 13.29 -12.06
C ALA A 86 -5.63 14.38 -12.78
N GLU A 87 -5.81 15.54 -12.15
CA GLU A 87 -6.46 16.73 -12.74
C GLU A 87 -5.77 17.14 -14.05
N GLY A 88 -4.44 17.31 -14.02
CA GLY A 88 -3.65 17.71 -15.18
C GLY A 88 -3.67 16.70 -16.34
N LEU A 89 -3.95 15.43 -16.05
CA LEU A 89 -4.07 14.36 -17.03
C LEU A 89 -5.53 14.11 -17.46
N GLY A 90 -6.52 14.75 -16.85
CA GLY A 90 -7.94 14.44 -17.04
C GLY A 90 -8.25 12.98 -16.68
N ALA A 91 -7.61 12.47 -15.65
CA ALA A 91 -7.63 11.06 -15.26
C ALA A 91 -8.45 10.83 -13.99
N ASN A 92 -9.13 9.68 -13.92
CA ASN A 92 -9.65 9.17 -12.66
C ASN A 92 -8.48 8.86 -11.71
N LEU A 93 -8.66 9.12 -10.41
CA LEU A 93 -7.64 8.85 -9.38
C LEU A 93 -8.19 7.87 -8.35
N PHE A 94 -7.38 6.88 -7.99
CA PHE A 94 -7.66 5.96 -6.91
C PHE A 94 -6.60 6.06 -5.81
N PHE A 95 -7.04 6.32 -4.61
CA PHE A 95 -6.26 6.22 -3.39
C PHE A 95 -6.47 4.86 -2.74
N THR A 96 -5.44 4.01 -2.73
CA THR A 96 -5.49 2.75 -1.98
C THR A 96 -5.17 2.96 -0.50
N ARG A 97 -5.63 2.05 0.34
CA ARG A 97 -5.25 1.94 1.73
C ARG A 97 -4.70 0.52 1.98
N LEU A 98 -3.44 0.43 2.32
CA LEU A 98 -2.80 -0.85 2.66
C LEU A 98 -3.36 -1.36 3.99
N LYS A 99 -3.58 -2.65 4.11
CA LYS A 99 -4.12 -3.29 5.30
C LYS A 99 -3.38 -2.88 6.57
N GLY A 100 -4.14 -2.61 7.63
CA GLY A 100 -3.64 -2.15 8.92
C GLY A 100 -3.36 -0.65 9.01
N HIS A 101 -3.32 0.07 7.89
CA HIS A 101 -3.07 1.51 7.86
C HIS A 101 -4.37 2.32 7.96
N GLY A 102 -4.26 3.56 8.44
CA GLY A 102 -5.38 4.51 8.48
C GLY A 102 -6.49 4.17 9.47
N LEU A 103 -6.30 3.17 10.34
CA LEU A 103 -7.29 2.75 11.32
C LEU A 103 -7.14 3.52 12.63
N ALA A 104 -8.26 3.65 13.38
CA ALA A 104 -8.26 4.24 14.72
C ALA A 104 -7.47 3.36 15.70
N ASP A 105 -7.54 2.04 15.55
CA ASP A 105 -6.73 1.09 16.31
C ASP A 105 -5.29 1.03 15.78
N PRO A 106 -4.29 1.54 16.52
CA PRO A 106 -2.89 1.51 16.09
C PRO A 106 -2.31 0.10 16.06
N ASP A 107 -2.90 -0.87 16.77
CA ASP A 107 -2.42 -2.25 16.84
C ASP A 107 -2.75 -3.02 15.55
N ALA A 108 -3.72 -2.56 14.78
CA ALA A 108 -4.10 -3.15 13.50
C ALA A 108 -2.93 -3.24 12.50
N LEU A 109 -1.97 -2.29 12.58
CA LEU A 109 -0.79 -2.30 11.70
C LEU A 109 0.10 -3.51 11.95
N GLY A 110 0.20 -3.98 13.20
CA GLY A 110 0.95 -5.19 13.57
C GLY A 110 0.34 -6.49 13.08
N GLY A 111 -0.95 -6.49 12.74
CA GLY A 111 -1.66 -7.64 12.19
C GLY A 111 -1.54 -7.81 10.67
N ALA A 112 -0.94 -6.85 9.96
CA ALA A 112 -0.78 -6.92 8.52
C ALA A 112 0.41 -7.81 8.12
N THR A 113 0.30 -8.44 6.96
CA THR A 113 1.37 -9.25 6.35
C THR A 113 1.80 -8.68 5.00
N LEU A 114 2.97 -9.09 4.52
CA LEU A 114 3.40 -8.74 3.16
C LEU A 114 2.41 -9.24 2.10
N GLY A 115 1.83 -10.44 2.31
CA GLY A 115 0.80 -10.98 1.41
C GLY A 115 -0.47 -10.13 1.36
N ASP A 116 -0.86 -9.50 2.48
CA ASP A 116 -1.96 -8.54 2.48
C ASP A 116 -1.63 -7.29 1.65
N TRP A 117 -0.44 -6.71 1.83
CA TRP A 117 -0.06 -5.49 1.09
C TRP A 117 0.16 -5.73 -0.40
N THR A 118 0.67 -6.90 -0.79
CA THR A 118 0.74 -7.24 -2.21
C THR A 118 -0.64 -7.46 -2.82
N ALA A 119 -1.59 -8.03 -2.05
CA ALA A 119 -2.98 -8.16 -2.48
C ALA A 119 -3.68 -6.79 -2.62
N ASP A 120 -3.43 -5.86 -1.70
CA ASP A 120 -3.94 -4.47 -1.80
C ASP A 120 -3.37 -3.75 -3.03
N LEU A 121 -2.08 -3.97 -3.36
CA LEU A 121 -1.48 -3.43 -4.58
C LEU A 121 -2.11 -4.04 -5.85
N GLU A 122 -2.31 -5.37 -5.88
CA GLU A 122 -2.96 -6.05 -7.01
C GLU A 122 -4.40 -5.56 -7.20
N GLU A 123 -5.15 -5.35 -6.11
CA GLU A 123 -6.46 -4.72 -6.14
C GLU A 123 -6.39 -3.29 -6.70
N ALA A 124 -5.43 -2.47 -6.24
CA ALA A 124 -5.26 -1.11 -6.72
C ALA A 124 -4.97 -1.06 -8.24
N LEU A 125 -4.12 -1.95 -8.74
CA LEU A 125 -3.84 -2.09 -10.16
C LEU A 125 -5.08 -2.55 -10.94
N ALA A 126 -5.88 -3.46 -10.39
CA ALA A 126 -7.12 -3.92 -11.02
C ALA A 126 -8.17 -2.81 -11.07
N ILE A 127 -8.30 -2.00 -10.01
CA ILE A 127 -9.14 -0.79 -10.00
C ILE A 127 -8.60 0.22 -11.02
N GLY A 128 -7.28 0.43 -11.08
CA GLY A 128 -6.67 1.30 -12.09
C GLY A 128 -7.05 0.88 -13.53
N ARG A 129 -7.02 -0.43 -13.84
CA ARG A 129 -7.49 -0.97 -15.14
C ARG A 129 -8.97 -0.77 -15.39
N LEU A 130 -9.78 -0.78 -14.33
CA LEU A 130 -11.21 -0.49 -14.43
C LEU A 130 -11.45 0.98 -14.74
N LEU A 131 -10.70 1.88 -14.10
CA LEU A 131 -10.88 3.33 -14.17
C LEU A 131 -10.26 3.98 -15.42
N GLY A 132 -9.25 3.34 -16.06
CA GLY A 132 -8.57 3.89 -17.23
C GLY A 132 -8.04 2.83 -18.17
N ASP A 133 -7.72 3.22 -19.40
CA ASP A 133 -7.13 2.32 -20.40
C ASP A 133 -5.68 1.98 -20.05
N ARG A 134 -4.95 2.94 -19.49
CA ARG A 134 -3.58 2.79 -18.99
C ARG A 134 -3.45 3.44 -17.60
N ILE A 135 -2.50 2.95 -16.80
CA ILE A 135 -2.33 3.33 -15.42
C ILE A 135 -1.05 4.15 -15.24
N VAL A 136 -1.15 5.27 -14.55
CA VAL A 136 -0.01 5.97 -13.95
C VAL A 136 0.02 5.64 -12.46
N VAL A 137 1.11 5.08 -11.97
CA VAL A 137 1.29 4.73 -10.56
C VAL A 137 2.15 5.77 -9.88
N ILE A 138 1.66 6.35 -8.79
CA ILE A 138 2.45 7.20 -7.88
C ILE A 138 2.58 6.42 -6.57
N ALA A 139 3.79 6.24 -6.08
CA ALA A 139 4.02 5.47 -4.87
C ALA A 139 5.13 6.06 -4.01
N THR A 140 4.96 5.98 -2.69
CA THR A 140 5.91 6.53 -1.71
C THR A 140 6.56 5.42 -0.89
N SER A 141 7.87 5.55 -0.64
CA SER A 141 8.62 4.74 0.35
C SER A 141 8.38 3.23 0.19
N THR A 142 7.79 2.56 1.18
CA THR A 142 7.44 1.12 1.14
C THR A 142 6.40 0.81 0.05
N GLY A 143 5.46 1.72 -0.23
CA GLY A 143 4.57 1.60 -1.39
C GLY A 143 5.34 1.52 -2.71
N ALA A 144 6.41 2.33 -2.84
CA ALA A 144 7.29 2.27 -4.01
C ALA A 144 8.06 0.95 -4.11
N SER A 145 8.46 0.35 -2.98
CA SER A 145 9.07 -0.99 -2.96
C SER A 145 8.08 -2.05 -3.48
N LEU A 146 6.82 -2.00 -3.04
CA LEU A 146 5.78 -2.91 -3.52
C LEU A 146 5.55 -2.74 -5.04
N VAL A 147 5.50 -1.50 -5.53
CA VAL A 147 5.36 -1.21 -6.97
C VAL A 147 6.57 -1.73 -7.76
N THR A 148 7.79 -1.55 -7.28
CA THR A 148 9.00 -2.11 -7.91
C THR A 148 8.92 -3.62 -8.06
N TRP A 149 8.45 -4.31 -7.02
CA TRP A 149 8.19 -5.75 -7.07
C TRP A 149 7.15 -6.11 -8.15
N ALA A 150 6.07 -5.33 -8.27
CA ALA A 150 5.03 -5.56 -9.27
C ALA A 150 5.53 -5.35 -10.69
N LEU A 151 6.35 -4.31 -10.93
CA LEU A 151 6.92 -4.01 -12.25
C LEU A 151 7.82 -5.14 -12.80
N ALA A 152 8.46 -5.90 -11.93
CA ALA A 152 9.23 -7.08 -12.32
C ALA A 152 8.33 -8.27 -12.76
N ARG A 153 7.00 -8.12 -12.74
CA ARG A 153 6.01 -9.16 -13.05
C ARG A 153 5.03 -8.69 -14.12
N PRO A 154 5.25 -9.02 -15.40
CA PRO A 154 4.45 -8.50 -16.52
C PRO A 154 2.93 -8.68 -16.35
N VAL A 155 2.49 -9.81 -15.76
CA VAL A 155 1.06 -10.07 -15.53
C VAL A 155 0.46 -9.11 -14.49
N VAL A 156 1.24 -8.69 -13.49
CA VAL A 156 0.79 -7.77 -12.43
C VAL A 156 0.82 -6.32 -12.94
N SER A 157 1.87 -5.97 -13.69
CA SER A 157 2.10 -4.60 -14.20
C SER A 157 1.46 -4.33 -15.57
N GLU A 158 0.59 -5.22 -16.02
CA GLU A 158 -0.16 -5.01 -17.27
C GLU A 158 -0.87 -3.66 -17.28
N ASN A 159 -0.78 -2.94 -18.40
CA ASN A 159 -1.34 -1.60 -18.62
C ASN A 159 -0.72 -0.47 -17.78
N VAL A 160 0.34 -0.71 -17.00
CA VAL A 160 1.08 0.38 -16.34
C VAL A 160 1.84 1.17 -17.40
N ALA A 161 1.45 2.43 -17.60
CA ALA A 161 2.03 3.35 -18.57
C ALA A 161 3.28 4.05 -18.04
N ALA A 162 3.23 4.45 -16.76
CA ALA A 162 4.29 5.16 -16.07
C ALA A 162 4.23 4.94 -14.56
N THR A 163 5.37 5.11 -13.90
CA THR A 163 5.48 5.09 -12.46
C THR A 163 6.29 6.27 -11.95
N VAL A 164 5.82 6.88 -10.86
CA VAL A 164 6.53 7.91 -10.10
C VAL A 164 6.81 7.35 -8.71
N LEU A 165 8.07 7.06 -8.42
CA LEU A 165 8.49 6.49 -7.16
C LEU A 165 9.13 7.59 -6.30
N LEU A 166 8.46 7.94 -5.20
CA LEU A 166 8.88 9.01 -4.28
C LEU A 166 9.62 8.39 -3.10
N SER A 167 10.89 8.75 -2.94
CA SER A 167 11.76 8.24 -1.86
C SER A 167 11.63 6.72 -1.65
N PRO A 168 11.82 5.89 -2.68
CA PRO A 168 11.60 4.45 -2.59
C PRO A 168 12.48 3.83 -1.51
N ASN A 169 11.90 2.95 -0.71
CA ASN A 169 12.60 2.26 0.36
C ASN A 169 13.23 0.96 -0.16
N TYR A 170 14.49 1.03 -0.62
CA TYR A 170 15.24 -0.13 -1.12
C TYR A 170 16.27 -0.68 -0.13
N GLY A 171 16.30 -0.16 1.08
CA GLY A 171 17.22 -0.64 2.11
C GLY A 171 16.88 -0.09 3.49
N VAL A 172 16.93 -0.95 4.49
CA VAL A 172 16.82 -0.56 5.90
C VAL A 172 18.24 -0.39 6.43
N GLN A 173 18.64 0.85 6.72
CA GLN A 173 20.02 1.17 7.15
C GLN A 173 20.34 0.70 8.57
N ALA A 174 19.31 0.39 9.39
CA ALA A 174 19.54 -0.06 10.77
C ALA A 174 20.34 -1.37 10.80
N SER A 175 21.44 -1.37 11.56
CA SER A 175 22.24 -2.59 11.80
C SER A 175 21.35 -3.69 12.35
N GLY A 176 21.43 -4.90 11.76
CA GLY A 176 20.62 -6.04 12.17
C GLY A 176 19.21 -6.10 11.53
N SER A 177 18.85 -5.18 10.64
CA SER A 177 17.54 -5.17 9.97
C SER A 177 17.23 -6.47 9.20
N PHE A 178 18.25 -7.20 8.76
CA PHE A 178 18.11 -8.52 8.13
C PHE A 178 17.42 -9.55 9.04
N LEU A 179 17.49 -9.37 10.36
CA LEU A 179 16.83 -10.24 11.34
C LEU A 179 15.31 -10.15 11.25
N LEU A 180 14.76 -9.03 10.76
CA LEU A 180 13.33 -8.83 10.55
C LEU A 180 12.76 -9.67 9.40
N THR A 181 13.61 -10.29 8.58
CA THR A 181 13.20 -11.14 7.47
C THR A 181 13.54 -12.62 7.71
N GLY A 182 14.11 -12.95 8.87
CA GLY A 182 14.52 -14.28 9.26
C GLY A 182 13.49 -15.04 10.10
N PRO A 183 13.79 -16.30 10.45
CA PRO A 183 12.99 -17.05 11.40
C PRO A 183 13.00 -16.35 12.76
N PHE A 184 11.87 -16.42 13.47
CA PHE A 184 11.68 -15.75 14.79
C PHE A 184 11.78 -14.23 14.78
N ALA A 185 11.61 -13.58 13.62
CA ALA A 185 11.74 -12.13 13.46
C ALA A 185 10.96 -11.35 14.54
N ALA A 186 9.70 -11.71 14.83
CA ALA A 186 8.90 -11.07 15.86
C ALA A 186 9.55 -11.17 17.25
N ARG A 187 10.02 -12.35 17.66
CA ARG A 187 10.66 -12.53 18.96
C ARG A 187 11.96 -11.74 19.09
N ILE A 188 12.75 -11.72 18.02
CA ILE A 188 14.00 -10.95 17.96
C ILE A 188 13.70 -9.46 18.03
N ALA A 189 12.70 -8.98 17.27
CA ALA A 189 12.28 -7.59 17.29
C ALA A 189 11.81 -7.16 18.69
N HIS A 190 10.99 -7.97 19.35
CA HIS A 190 10.58 -7.72 20.74
C HIS A 190 11.74 -7.63 21.71
N LEU A 191 12.74 -8.52 21.58
CA LEU A 191 13.90 -8.56 22.48
C LEU A 191 14.82 -7.35 22.28
N VAL A 192 15.01 -6.91 21.02
CA VAL A 192 16.01 -5.89 20.66
C VAL A 192 15.41 -4.48 20.63
N ILE A 193 14.16 -4.34 20.17
CA ILE A 193 13.49 -3.06 19.97
C ILE A 193 12.46 -2.80 21.07
N GLY A 194 11.86 -3.83 21.62
CA GLY A 194 10.71 -3.76 22.52
C GLY A 194 9.39 -4.06 21.79
N PRO A 195 8.25 -4.03 22.53
CA PRO A 195 6.96 -4.42 21.98
C PRO A 195 6.37 -3.41 20.98
N ARG A 196 6.78 -2.15 21.07
CA ARG A 196 6.23 -1.07 20.23
C ARG A 196 7.33 -0.23 19.60
N ARG A 197 7.00 0.38 18.49
CA ARG A 197 7.82 1.35 17.79
C ARG A 197 6.95 2.51 17.34
N GLY A 198 7.55 3.69 17.26
CA GLY A 198 6.82 4.88 16.82
C GLY A 198 7.73 6.09 16.67
N PHE A 199 7.11 7.24 16.47
CA PHE A 199 7.75 8.54 16.37
C PHE A 199 6.81 9.64 16.87
N GLU A 200 7.37 10.75 17.34
CA GLU A 200 6.58 11.92 17.73
C GLU A 200 6.07 12.64 16.47
N PRO A 201 4.75 12.87 16.36
CA PRO A 201 4.19 13.58 15.21
C PRO A 201 4.60 15.06 15.25
N VAL A 202 4.96 15.60 14.08
CA VAL A 202 5.40 17.00 13.97
C VAL A 202 4.24 18.01 14.07
N ASN A 203 3.01 17.58 13.85
CA ASN A 203 1.77 18.37 13.97
C ASN A 203 0.54 17.47 14.01
N ALA A 204 -0.63 18.07 14.23
CA ALA A 204 -1.91 17.33 14.30
C ALA A 204 -2.27 16.60 12.99
N LEU A 205 -1.96 17.17 11.83
CA LEU A 205 -2.21 16.53 10.53
C LEU A 205 -1.33 15.28 10.34
N ASN A 206 -0.06 15.37 10.74
CA ASN A 206 0.83 14.21 10.74
C ASN A 206 0.33 13.13 11.70
N ALA A 207 -0.10 13.50 12.92
CA ALA A 207 -0.71 12.57 13.87
C ALA A 207 -1.98 11.89 13.32
N HIS A 208 -2.77 12.62 12.54
CA HIS A 208 -3.99 12.09 11.92
C HIS A 208 -3.67 11.14 10.74
N ASN A 209 -2.75 11.52 9.87
CA ASN A 209 -2.48 10.81 8.62
C ASN A 209 -1.53 9.62 8.78
N TRP A 210 -0.79 9.52 9.90
CA TRP A 210 0.14 8.41 10.17
C TRP A 210 -0.28 7.62 11.42
N THR A 211 0.06 6.35 11.44
CA THR A 211 0.08 5.54 12.67
C THR A 211 1.42 5.77 13.34
N THR A 212 1.42 6.62 14.38
CA THR A 212 2.63 7.16 15.01
C THR A 212 3.18 6.28 16.13
N ASP A 213 2.41 5.29 16.58
CA ASP A 213 2.79 4.26 17.55
C ASP A 213 2.15 2.94 17.13
N TYR A 214 2.92 1.87 17.01
CA TYR A 214 2.47 0.58 16.47
C TYR A 214 3.27 -0.59 17.06
N PRO A 215 2.69 -1.83 17.06
CA PRO A 215 3.41 -3.03 17.45
C PRO A 215 4.66 -3.27 16.58
N VAL A 216 5.72 -3.74 17.19
CA VAL A 216 7.01 -3.98 16.50
C VAL A 216 6.90 -4.95 15.34
N GLU A 217 5.90 -5.84 15.35
CA GLU A 217 5.58 -6.78 14.29
C GLU A 217 5.32 -6.10 12.96
N ALA A 218 4.80 -4.86 12.97
CA ALA A 218 4.57 -4.07 11.76
C ALA A 218 5.85 -3.84 10.92
N LEU A 219 7.02 -3.87 11.55
CA LEU A 219 8.30 -3.75 10.86
C LEU A 219 8.63 -4.96 9.98
N ILE A 220 8.03 -6.13 10.25
CA ILE A 220 8.33 -7.38 9.53
C ILE A 220 7.87 -7.30 8.07
N PRO A 221 6.59 -7.04 7.76
CA PRO A 221 6.15 -6.92 6.37
C PRO A 221 6.82 -5.74 5.65
N MET A 222 7.16 -4.66 6.35
CA MET A 222 7.93 -3.54 5.78
C MET A 222 9.32 -4.00 5.33
N ALA A 223 10.07 -4.68 6.20
CA ALA A 223 11.40 -5.20 5.86
C ALA A 223 11.34 -6.25 4.75
N GLN A 224 10.29 -7.08 4.72
CA GLN A 224 10.05 -8.05 3.66
C GLN A 224 9.75 -7.36 2.31
N ALA A 225 8.94 -6.27 2.30
CA ALA A 225 8.65 -5.49 1.09
C ALA A 225 9.93 -4.87 0.50
N VAL A 226 10.79 -4.30 1.36
CA VAL A 226 12.10 -3.78 0.96
C VAL A 226 12.96 -4.87 0.31
N ARG A 227 13.00 -6.06 0.91
CA ARG A 227 13.76 -7.19 0.37
C ARG A 227 13.20 -7.74 -0.95
N LEU A 228 11.89 -7.63 -1.19
CA LEU A 228 11.29 -8.01 -2.46
C LEU A 228 11.68 -7.09 -3.62
N ALA A 229 11.96 -5.83 -3.32
CA ALA A 229 12.30 -4.79 -4.29
C ALA A 229 13.79 -4.74 -4.62
N ALA A 230 14.65 -5.36 -3.79
CA ALA A 230 16.10 -5.42 -3.96
C ALA A 230 16.52 -6.64 -4.79
#